data_a8973e619e064da808710a23c38e648f
#
_entry.id   a8973e619e064da808710a23c38e648f
#
_cell.length_a   1.000
_cell.length_b   1.000
_cell.length_c   1.000
_cell.angle_alpha   90.00
_cell.angle_beta   90.00
_cell.angle_gamma   90.00
#
_symmetry.space_group_name_H-M   'P 1'
#
loop_
_entity.id
_entity.type
_entity.pdbx_description
1 polymer ?
#
loop_
_entity_poly.entity_id
_entity_poly.type
_entity_poly.pdbx_seq_one_letter_code
_entity_poly.pdbx_strand_id
1 'polypeptide(L)'
;ALVARAMAARRVTVIGGGLLGLEAARGMSNQGAKVTVIEHEARLMPRQLDDGAAAVLKSRIEALGVQVITGSRVQSIEGDGNRVEAVCLTDGAKLASDTVIICTGVRANTQLAAAIGLHHGRGISVDAEMRTSDPHIFAVGECAEHDGVVHGLVGPGFEHARIAADVIAGSGAERYAGSVPATKLKVLGAEVFSIGDFESIEQQIGVTSLVWEDARAGQYRRLIIRRGRLLAALGVGDWPEATRIQQAVGDTVALQIWHRWSFQRTGRLWAEQDDNVNAWPETAIVCNCTGVTKGAICGAVAQGAETLDHIRSTTSANSVCGTCKPLVLDLLGEGGVAPEPVRWWRTLLWASGIAALLALATAVLPRVPMRDTFVIGDVWFKLWFDGVWKQWSGYILLGLTLAGAMLGLRRRIGILRRLGGYDSWRVVHLGIGIIAALGLFAHTGFRLGSGLNFWLMFSFCATLIFGALAGLATGGEHKLVENDIGSARKPPRSVPHWVHVLALWPLPVLLLAHILSVY
;
A
#
# COMPACT_ATOMS: atom_id res chain seq x y z
N ALA A 1 14.87 10.92 -0.83
CA ALA A 1 15.49 11.10 -2.17
C ALA A 1 14.57 10.57 -3.29
N LEU A 2 14.12 9.30 -3.30
CA LEU A 2 13.27 8.71 -4.34
C LEU A 2 11.96 9.46 -4.59
N VAL A 3 11.24 9.86 -3.55
CA VAL A 3 9.95 10.58 -3.68
C VAL A 3 10.14 11.96 -4.33
N ALA A 4 11.18 12.69 -3.94
CA ALA A 4 11.49 13.99 -4.55
C ALA A 4 11.90 13.84 -6.02
N ARG A 5 12.65 12.80 -6.36
CA ARG A 5 13.06 12.52 -7.74
C ARG A 5 11.89 12.04 -8.60
N ALA A 6 10.99 11.22 -8.05
CA ALA A 6 9.82 10.70 -8.75
C ALA A 6 8.92 11.81 -9.33
N MET A 7 8.81 12.95 -8.64
CA MET A 7 8.02 14.10 -9.12
C MET A 7 8.61 14.80 -10.35
N ALA A 8 9.92 14.66 -10.57
CA ALA A 8 10.64 15.31 -11.68
C ALA A 8 10.99 14.35 -12.83
N ALA A 9 10.96 13.04 -12.56
CA ALA A 9 11.33 12.01 -13.52
C ALA A 9 10.27 11.86 -14.62
N ARG A 10 10.71 11.84 -15.87
CA ARG A 10 9.84 11.62 -17.04
C ARG A 10 10.09 10.29 -17.73
N ARG A 11 11.35 9.88 -17.80
CA ARG A 11 11.82 8.62 -18.42
C ARG A 11 12.70 7.89 -17.45
N VAL A 12 12.18 6.82 -16.88
CA VAL A 12 12.86 6.05 -15.84
C VAL A 12 13.28 4.70 -16.40
N THR A 13 14.54 4.36 -16.24
CA THR A 13 15.03 3.00 -16.48
C THR A 13 15.31 2.32 -15.16
N VAL A 14 14.68 1.17 -14.94
CA VAL A 14 14.90 0.30 -13.79
C VAL A 14 15.74 -0.88 -14.22
N ILE A 15 16.91 -1.05 -13.61
CA ILE A 15 17.84 -2.15 -13.87
C ILE A 15 17.61 -3.24 -12.84
N GLY A 16 17.11 -4.39 -13.27
CA GLY A 16 16.72 -5.54 -12.47
C GLY A 16 15.21 -5.76 -12.45
N GLY A 17 14.76 -6.87 -13.01
CA GLY A 17 13.37 -7.32 -13.10
C GLY A 17 12.94 -8.21 -11.94
N GLY A 18 13.63 -8.15 -10.81
CA GLY A 18 13.25 -8.78 -9.54
C GLY A 18 12.20 -7.96 -8.78
N LEU A 19 11.87 -8.42 -7.57
CA LEU A 19 10.85 -7.84 -6.71
C LEU A 19 10.97 -6.32 -6.54
N LEU A 20 12.10 -5.87 -6.01
CA LEU A 20 12.33 -4.45 -5.70
C LEU A 20 12.31 -3.58 -6.96
N GLY A 21 12.83 -4.09 -8.09
CA GLY A 21 12.81 -3.38 -9.35
C GLY A 21 11.39 -3.18 -9.88
N LEU A 22 10.56 -4.20 -9.80
CA LEU A 22 9.17 -4.13 -10.25
C LEU A 22 8.32 -3.22 -9.33
N GLU A 23 8.57 -3.23 -8.01
CA GLU A 23 7.93 -2.28 -7.09
C GLU A 23 8.36 -0.84 -7.35
N ALA A 24 9.66 -0.62 -7.59
CA ALA A 24 10.17 0.71 -7.96
C ALA A 24 9.55 1.18 -9.30
N ALA A 25 9.46 0.30 -10.29
CA ALA A 25 8.83 0.58 -11.57
C ALA A 25 7.37 1.02 -11.41
N ARG A 26 6.60 0.32 -10.55
CA ARG A 26 5.24 0.73 -10.20
C ARG A 26 5.18 2.09 -9.54
N GLY A 27 6.05 2.33 -8.56
CA GLY A 27 6.12 3.61 -7.87
C GLY A 27 6.32 4.78 -8.83
N MET A 28 7.24 4.62 -9.78
CA MET A 28 7.55 5.64 -10.79
C MET A 28 6.45 5.77 -11.85
N SER A 29 5.86 4.68 -12.31
CA SER A 29 4.74 4.68 -13.26
C SER A 29 3.51 5.35 -12.68
N ASN A 30 3.19 5.13 -11.40
CA ASN A 30 2.09 5.80 -10.71
C ASN A 30 2.29 7.32 -10.57
N GLN A 31 3.52 7.82 -10.70
CA GLN A 31 3.82 9.25 -10.74
C GLN A 31 3.81 9.83 -12.17
N GLY A 32 3.42 9.02 -13.16
CA GLY A 32 3.28 9.44 -14.56
C GLY A 32 4.57 9.36 -15.38
N ALA A 33 5.65 8.77 -14.86
CA ALA A 33 6.86 8.53 -15.62
C ALA A 33 6.68 7.40 -16.64
N LYS A 34 7.32 7.50 -17.80
CA LYS A 34 7.50 6.37 -18.73
C LYS A 34 8.60 5.48 -18.18
N VAL A 35 8.25 4.24 -17.86
CA VAL A 35 9.17 3.30 -17.19
C VAL A 35 9.56 2.17 -18.12
N THR A 36 10.85 1.88 -18.18
CA THR A 36 11.43 0.68 -18.82
C THR A 36 12.16 -0.14 -17.77
N VAL A 37 11.80 -1.41 -17.65
CA VAL A 37 12.49 -2.39 -16.79
C VAL A 37 13.42 -3.23 -17.65
N ILE A 38 14.69 -3.36 -17.26
CA ILE A 38 15.69 -4.20 -17.92
C ILE A 38 16.04 -5.34 -16.97
N GLU A 39 15.92 -6.58 -17.46
CA GLU A 39 16.35 -7.77 -16.75
C GLU A 39 17.38 -8.53 -17.58
N HIS A 40 18.51 -8.89 -16.96
CA HIS A 40 19.58 -9.60 -17.65
C HIS A 40 19.28 -11.07 -17.90
N GLU A 41 18.46 -11.67 -17.04
CA GLU A 41 17.96 -13.01 -17.24
C GLU A 41 16.88 -13.04 -18.32
N ALA A 42 16.62 -14.22 -18.87
CA ALA A 42 15.64 -14.41 -19.94
C ALA A 42 14.20 -14.09 -19.50
N ARG A 43 13.94 -14.08 -18.18
CA ARG A 43 12.60 -13.89 -17.60
C ARG A 43 12.63 -12.99 -16.37
N LEU A 44 11.47 -12.38 -16.07
CA LEU A 44 11.26 -11.64 -14.83
C LEU A 44 11.23 -12.58 -13.63
N MET A 45 11.72 -12.10 -12.47
CA MET A 45 11.72 -12.83 -11.20
C MET A 45 12.27 -14.26 -11.34
N PRO A 46 13.47 -14.47 -11.91
CA PRO A 46 13.96 -15.78 -12.32
C PRO A 46 14.07 -16.80 -11.19
N ARG A 47 14.23 -16.32 -9.93
CA ARG A 47 14.30 -17.18 -8.74
C ARG A 47 12.92 -17.66 -8.24
N GLN A 48 11.84 -16.94 -8.57
CA GLN A 48 10.49 -17.18 -8.05
C GLN A 48 9.55 -17.77 -9.09
N LEU A 49 9.78 -17.51 -10.37
CA LEU A 49 8.87 -17.86 -11.46
C LEU A 49 9.54 -18.71 -12.54
N ASP A 50 8.77 -19.60 -13.10
CA ASP A 50 9.12 -20.28 -14.36
C ASP A 50 8.79 -19.40 -15.58
N ASP A 51 9.10 -19.90 -16.78
CA ASP A 51 8.89 -19.15 -18.01
C ASP A 51 7.40 -18.82 -18.26
N GLY A 52 6.48 -19.74 -17.95
CA GLY A 52 5.05 -19.53 -18.12
C GLY A 52 4.50 -18.44 -17.20
N ALA A 53 4.81 -18.53 -15.92
CA ALA A 53 4.41 -17.51 -14.94
C ALA A 53 5.05 -16.15 -15.25
N ALA A 54 6.31 -16.12 -15.62
CA ALA A 54 7.03 -14.89 -15.97
C ALA A 54 6.45 -14.23 -17.24
N ALA A 55 6.02 -15.01 -18.23
CA ALA A 55 5.35 -14.49 -19.42
C ALA A 55 4.01 -13.84 -19.08
N VAL A 56 3.20 -14.49 -18.24
CA VAL A 56 1.93 -13.92 -17.76
C VAL A 56 2.18 -12.63 -16.96
N LEU A 57 3.18 -12.61 -16.07
CA LEU A 57 3.56 -11.40 -15.32
C LEU A 57 4.01 -10.28 -16.24
N LYS A 58 4.88 -10.58 -17.22
CA LYS A 58 5.36 -9.60 -18.21
C LYS A 58 4.20 -8.97 -18.98
N SER A 59 3.29 -9.79 -19.51
CA SER A 59 2.11 -9.31 -20.24
C SER A 59 1.24 -8.36 -19.39
N ARG A 60 1.03 -8.67 -18.11
CA ARG A 60 0.30 -7.81 -17.19
C ARG A 60 1.02 -6.48 -16.92
N ILE A 61 2.33 -6.51 -16.78
CA ILE A 61 3.15 -5.32 -16.55
C ILE A 61 3.14 -4.41 -17.77
N GLU A 62 3.26 -4.98 -18.96
CA GLU A 62 3.22 -4.25 -20.24
C GLU A 62 1.83 -3.64 -20.49
N ALA A 63 0.76 -4.34 -20.12
CA ALA A 63 -0.60 -3.79 -20.18
C ALA A 63 -0.83 -2.56 -19.28
N LEU A 64 0.02 -2.36 -18.26
CA LEU A 64 0.03 -1.16 -17.41
C LEU A 64 0.90 -0.03 -17.98
N GLY A 65 1.47 -0.19 -19.17
CA GLY A 65 2.29 0.81 -19.86
C GLY A 65 3.76 0.83 -19.42
N VAL A 66 4.23 -0.19 -18.70
CA VAL A 66 5.64 -0.36 -18.36
C VAL A 66 6.31 -1.26 -19.41
N GLN A 67 7.34 -0.76 -20.06
CA GLN A 67 8.11 -1.54 -21.02
C GLN A 67 9.03 -2.53 -20.29
N VAL A 68 9.12 -3.77 -20.77
CA VAL A 68 9.95 -4.82 -20.18
C VAL A 68 10.91 -5.41 -21.22
N ILE A 69 12.21 -5.30 -20.95
CA ILE A 69 13.28 -5.88 -21.77
C ILE A 69 13.97 -6.97 -20.93
N THR A 70 13.87 -8.22 -21.37
CA THR A 70 14.50 -9.38 -20.73
C THR A 70 15.64 -9.92 -21.59
N GLY A 71 16.59 -10.65 -21.00
CA GLY A 71 17.75 -11.19 -21.69
C GLY A 71 18.78 -10.13 -22.14
N SER A 72 18.73 -8.93 -21.57
CA SER A 72 19.57 -7.82 -21.97
C SER A 72 20.35 -7.23 -20.80
N ARG A 73 21.62 -6.91 -21.02
CA ARG A 73 22.50 -6.35 -20.00
C ARG A 73 22.77 -4.87 -20.27
N VAL A 74 22.85 -4.11 -19.20
CA VAL A 74 23.30 -2.73 -19.26
C VAL A 74 24.83 -2.72 -19.39
N GLN A 75 25.32 -2.01 -20.40
CA GLN A 75 26.74 -1.79 -20.65
C GLN A 75 27.24 -0.54 -19.94
N SER A 76 26.53 0.57 -20.10
CA SER A 76 26.89 1.85 -19.50
C SER A 76 25.68 2.75 -19.24
N ILE A 77 25.90 3.73 -18.37
CA ILE A 77 24.96 4.84 -18.14
C ILE A 77 25.68 6.10 -18.61
N GLU A 78 25.09 6.81 -19.55
CA GLU A 78 25.64 8.01 -20.15
C GLU A 78 24.96 9.28 -19.63
N GLY A 79 25.72 10.37 -19.58
CA GLY A 79 25.26 11.68 -19.17
C GLY A 79 26.37 12.70 -19.15
N ASP A 80 26.05 13.93 -18.76
CA ASP A 80 26.98 15.07 -18.72
C ASP A 80 27.80 15.18 -17.41
N GLY A 81 27.78 14.14 -16.57
CA GLY A 81 28.42 14.11 -15.24
C GLY A 81 27.50 14.60 -14.13
N ASN A 82 26.46 15.41 -14.41
CA ASN A 82 25.47 15.90 -13.47
C ASN A 82 24.09 15.25 -13.66
N ARG A 83 23.80 14.81 -14.89
CA ARG A 83 22.49 14.25 -15.26
C ARG A 83 22.66 13.01 -16.11
N VAL A 84 21.81 12.03 -15.88
CA VAL A 84 21.67 10.86 -16.75
C VAL A 84 20.88 11.26 -17.98
N GLU A 85 21.35 10.84 -19.17
CA GLU A 85 20.70 11.08 -20.45
C GLU A 85 20.24 9.78 -21.12
N ALA A 86 21.02 8.70 -20.93
CA ALA A 86 20.70 7.42 -21.53
C ALA A 86 21.30 6.23 -20.77
N VAL A 87 20.70 5.05 -21.00
CA VAL A 87 21.24 3.73 -20.63
C VAL A 87 21.54 2.97 -21.91
N CYS A 88 22.78 2.52 -22.05
CA CYS A 88 23.24 1.73 -23.19
C CYS A 88 23.23 0.25 -22.85
N LEU A 89 22.70 -0.57 -23.74
CA LEU A 89 22.66 -2.01 -23.62
C LEU A 89 23.81 -2.67 -24.38
N THR A 90 24.13 -3.90 -24.03
CA THR A 90 25.20 -4.68 -24.66
C THR A 90 24.96 -5.01 -26.13
N ASP A 91 23.69 -4.97 -26.57
CA ASP A 91 23.28 -5.14 -27.98
C ASP A 91 23.42 -3.85 -28.82
N GLY A 92 23.87 -2.75 -28.21
CA GLY A 92 24.01 -1.43 -28.82
C GLY A 92 22.74 -0.56 -28.74
N ALA A 93 21.63 -1.04 -28.19
CA ALA A 93 20.46 -0.23 -28.01
C ALA A 93 20.69 0.87 -26.96
N LYS A 94 20.17 2.07 -27.23
CA LYS A 94 20.28 3.23 -26.34
C LYS A 94 18.90 3.70 -25.88
N LEU A 95 18.66 3.64 -24.59
CA LEU A 95 17.39 4.00 -23.96
C LEU A 95 17.53 5.39 -23.32
N ALA A 96 16.83 6.37 -23.86
CA ALA A 96 16.80 7.71 -23.29
C ALA A 96 16.19 7.70 -21.89
N SER A 97 16.94 8.16 -20.88
CA SER A 97 16.56 8.11 -19.47
C SER A 97 17.04 9.35 -18.73
N ASP A 98 16.18 9.95 -17.94
CA ASP A 98 16.56 11.04 -17.03
C ASP A 98 16.77 10.56 -15.59
N THR A 99 16.35 9.33 -15.31
CA THR A 99 16.45 8.70 -13.99
C THR A 99 16.73 7.21 -14.16
N VAL A 100 17.72 6.69 -13.43
CA VAL A 100 18.04 5.25 -13.37
C VAL A 100 17.91 4.76 -11.95
N ILE A 101 17.23 3.64 -11.79
CA ILE A 101 17.07 2.94 -10.51
C ILE A 101 17.72 1.57 -10.65
N ILE A 102 18.71 1.29 -9.79
CA ILE A 102 19.48 0.03 -9.83
C ILE A 102 18.94 -0.89 -8.75
N CYS A 103 18.37 -2.03 -9.16
CA CYS A 103 17.75 -3.05 -8.31
C CYS A 103 18.29 -4.45 -8.65
N THR A 104 19.61 -4.58 -8.78
CA THR A 104 20.28 -5.81 -9.22
C THR A 104 20.52 -6.84 -8.11
N GLY A 105 19.79 -6.72 -7.01
CA GLY A 105 19.87 -7.58 -5.84
C GLY A 105 20.60 -6.94 -4.67
N VAL A 106 20.64 -7.68 -3.57
CA VAL A 106 21.29 -7.29 -2.31
C VAL A 106 22.50 -8.19 -2.03
N ARG A 107 23.46 -7.65 -1.32
CA ARG A 107 24.62 -8.41 -0.82
C ARG A 107 24.66 -8.24 0.69
N ALA A 108 24.94 -9.32 1.39
CA ALA A 108 25.15 -9.28 2.82
C ALA A 108 26.33 -8.34 3.16
N ASN A 109 26.15 -7.50 4.17
CA ASN A 109 27.24 -6.67 4.67
C ASN A 109 28.09 -7.48 5.66
N THR A 110 29.26 -7.93 5.20
CA THR A 110 30.20 -8.75 5.99
C THR A 110 31.41 -7.94 6.48
N GLN A 111 31.48 -6.63 6.21
CA GLN A 111 32.65 -5.81 6.50
C GLN A 111 33.08 -5.84 7.97
N LEU A 112 32.11 -5.71 8.88
CA LEU A 112 32.41 -5.75 10.32
C LEU A 112 32.93 -7.13 10.75
N ALA A 113 32.32 -8.20 10.26
CA ALA A 113 32.74 -9.57 10.53
C ALA A 113 34.14 -9.86 10.01
N ALA A 114 34.45 -9.42 8.79
CA ALA A 114 35.77 -9.51 8.20
C ALA A 114 36.83 -8.74 9.00
N ALA A 115 36.50 -7.54 9.48
CA ALA A 115 37.42 -6.68 10.22
C ALA A 115 37.83 -7.30 11.58
N ILE A 116 36.97 -8.14 12.17
CA ILE A 116 37.26 -8.83 13.46
C ILE A 116 37.60 -10.32 13.26
N GLY A 117 37.81 -10.76 12.01
CA GLY A 117 38.30 -12.10 11.69
C GLY A 117 37.26 -13.22 11.77
N LEU A 118 35.95 -12.91 11.75
CA LEU A 118 34.93 -13.95 11.71
C LEU A 118 34.89 -14.64 10.34
N HIS A 119 34.55 -15.91 10.33
CA HIS A 119 34.37 -16.66 9.09
C HIS A 119 33.16 -16.10 8.32
N HIS A 120 33.37 -15.82 7.05
CA HIS A 120 32.32 -15.34 6.15
C HIS A 120 32.58 -15.80 4.71
N GLY A 121 31.52 -16.04 4.00
CA GLY A 121 31.50 -16.27 2.56
C GLY A 121 30.70 -15.16 1.88
N ARG A 122 29.52 -15.51 1.34
CA ARG A 122 28.55 -14.56 0.83
C ARG A 122 27.83 -13.79 1.95
N GLY A 123 27.76 -14.38 3.14
CA GLY A 123 27.28 -13.82 4.39
C GLY A 123 28.24 -14.18 5.53
N ILE A 124 27.85 -13.86 6.76
CA ILE A 124 28.58 -14.25 7.97
C ILE A 124 28.21 -15.70 8.27
N SER A 125 29.19 -16.61 8.25
CA SER A 125 28.96 -18.04 8.46
C SER A 125 28.47 -18.31 9.87
N VAL A 126 27.34 -19.02 9.97
CA VAL A 126 26.73 -19.42 11.26
C VAL A 126 26.42 -20.91 11.29
N ASP A 127 26.41 -21.46 12.48
CA ASP A 127 25.95 -22.82 12.73
C ASP A 127 24.42 -22.89 12.90
N ALA A 128 23.90 -24.08 13.23
CA ALA A 128 22.47 -24.30 13.45
C ALA A 128 21.91 -23.58 14.70
N GLU A 129 22.76 -23.01 15.55
CA GLU A 129 22.39 -22.18 16.70
C GLU A 129 22.55 -20.68 16.43
N MET A 130 22.83 -20.30 15.18
CA MET A 130 23.12 -18.93 14.75
C MET A 130 24.41 -18.33 15.35
N ARG A 131 25.31 -19.17 15.86
CA ARG A 131 26.63 -18.74 16.34
C ARG A 131 27.57 -18.57 15.15
N THR A 132 28.40 -17.56 15.21
CA THR A 132 29.51 -17.36 14.26
C THR A 132 30.70 -18.26 14.64
N SER A 133 31.85 -18.06 14.00
CA SER A 133 33.12 -18.68 14.39
C SER A 133 33.59 -18.28 15.81
N ASP A 134 33.06 -17.19 16.36
CA ASP A 134 33.18 -16.84 17.78
C ASP A 134 31.91 -17.28 18.51
N PRO A 135 31.99 -18.13 19.53
CA PRO A 135 30.81 -18.68 20.22
C PRO A 135 29.98 -17.65 20.99
N HIS A 136 30.50 -16.44 21.19
CA HIS A 136 29.82 -15.34 21.88
C HIS A 136 29.17 -14.34 20.91
N ILE A 137 29.38 -14.52 19.60
CA ILE A 137 28.85 -13.64 18.57
C ILE A 137 27.83 -14.41 17.73
N PHE A 138 26.65 -13.82 17.56
CA PHE A 138 25.56 -14.36 16.76
C PHE A 138 25.36 -13.49 15.53
N ALA A 139 24.99 -14.10 14.39
CA ALA A 139 24.55 -13.37 13.21
C ALA A 139 23.17 -13.88 12.78
N VAL A 140 22.24 -12.95 12.52
CA VAL A 140 20.85 -13.26 12.17
C VAL A 140 20.36 -12.37 11.01
N GLY A 141 19.38 -12.88 10.24
CA GLY A 141 18.78 -12.13 9.14
C GLY A 141 19.62 -12.17 7.86
N GLU A 142 19.57 -11.10 7.05
CA GLU A 142 20.15 -11.06 5.71
C GLU A 142 21.69 -11.10 5.68
N CYS A 143 22.35 -10.86 6.80
CA CYS A 143 23.81 -10.97 6.88
C CYS A 143 24.30 -12.40 7.20
N ALA A 144 23.43 -13.27 7.70
CA ALA A 144 23.80 -14.62 8.09
C ALA A 144 23.83 -15.59 6.91
N GLU A 145 24.83 -16.46 6.88
CA GLU A 145 25.00 -17.55 5.93
C GLU A 145 25.02 -18.88 6.67
N HIS A 146 23.99 -19.71 6.46
CA HIS A 146 23.90 -21.04 7.01
C HIS A 146 23.96 -22.07 5.87
N ASP A 147 24.85 -23.06 5.97
CA ASP A 147 25.07 -24.08 4.93
C ASP A 147 25.25 -23.51 3.51
N GLY A 148 25.96 -22.37 3.37
CA GLY A 148 26.20 -21.70 2.10
C GLY A 148 24.99 -20.92 1.55
N VAL A 149 23.89 -20.83 2.32
CA VAL A 149 22.67 -20.12 1.89
C VAL A 149 22.52 -18.81 2.66
N VAL A 150 22.35 -17.71 1.90
CA VAL A 150 21.96 -16.39 2.44
C VAL A 150 20.52 -16.12 2.01
N HIS A 151 19.63 -15.94 2.97
CA HIS A 151 18.23 -15.63 2.71
C HIS A 151 17.99 -14.12 2.64
N GLY A 152 17.55 -13.60 1.50
CA GLY A 152 17.13 -12.20 1.35
C GLY A 152 15.66 -11.99 1.68
N LEU A 153 15.12 -12.69 2.67
CA LEU A 153 13.71 -12.69 3.06
C LEU A 153 13.55 -12.48 4.55
N VAL A 154 12.47 -11.79 4.95
CA VAL A 154 12.20 -11.46 6.35
C VAL A 154 11.87 -12.69 7.20
N GLY A 155 11.13 -13.66 6.66
CA GLY A 155 10.73 -14.88 7.39
C GLY A 155 11.90 -15.64 7.99
N PRO A 156 12.89 -16.08 7.19
CA PRO A 156 14.10 -16.71 7.71
C PRO A 156 14.82 -15.87 8.75
N GLY A 157 14.86 -14.54 8.60
CA GLY A 157 15.47 -13.64 9.57
C GLY A 157 14.80 -13.69 10.94
N PHE A 158 13.50 -13.86 11.02
CA PHE A 158 12.78 -14.06 12.28
C PHE A 158 13.04 -15.45 12.89
N GLU A 159 13.15 -16.49 12.06
CA GLU A 159 13.54 -17.82 12.54
C GLU A 159 14.96 -17.81 13.14
N HIS A 160 15.91 -17.16 12.47
CA HIS A 160 17.26 -16.94 12.98
C HIS A 160 17.24 -16.20 14.33
N ALA A 161 16.48 -15.11 14.43
CA ALA A 161 16.40 -14.30 15.65
C ALA A 161 15.78 -15.10 16.81
N ARG A 162 14.75 -15.92 16.54
CA ARG A 162 14.10 -16.76 17.55
C ARG A 162 15.05 -17.81 18.08
N ILE A 163 15.78 -18.52 17.20
CA ILE A 163 16.75 -19.53 17.59
C ILE A 163 17.91 -18.90 18.37
N ALA A 164 18.48 -17.80 17.89
CA ALA A 164 19.54 -17.11 18.61
C ALA A 164 19.10 -16.67 20.02
N ALA A 165 17.87 -16.13 20.13
CA ALA A 165 17.31 -15.72 21.42
C ALA A 165 17.12 -16.90 22.37
N ASP A 166 16.65 -18.06 21.88
CA ASP A 166 16.48 -19.29 22.65
C ASP A 166 17.81 -19.83 23.17
N VAL A 167 18.84 -19.81 22.32
CA VAL A 167 20.21 -20.20 22.71
C VAL A 167 20.82 -19.25 23.74
N ILE A 168 20.65 -17.92 23.56
CA ILE A 168 21.14 -16.90 24.48
C ILE A 168 20.44 -17.02 25.85
N ALA A 169 19.15 -17.36 25.87
CA ALA A 169 18.36 -17.57 27.07
C ALA A 169 18.72 -18.88 27.82
N GLY A 170 19.52 -19.75 27.21
CA GLY A 170 20.00 -21.00 27.82
C GLY A 170 19.06 -22.19 27.68
N SER A 171 17.92 -22.06 26.95
CA SER A 171 17.04 -23.20 26.66
C SER A 171 17.59 -24.09 25.54
N GLY A 172 18.14 -23.50 24.46
CA GLY A 172 18.88 -24.18 23.40
C GLY A 172 18.16 -25.40 22.76
N ALA A 173 16.82 -25.42 22.84
CA ALA A 173 16.03 -26.60 22.48
C ALA A 173 15.86 -26.72 20.94
N GLU A 174 15.95 -25.61 20.23
CA GLU A 174 15.71 -25.59 18.81
C GLU A 174 16.98 -25.29 17.99
N ARG A 175 17.05 -25.91 16.82
CA ARG A 175 18.15 -25.72 15.87
C ARG A 175 17.59 -25.35 14.50
N TYR A 176 18.28 -24.47 13.81
CA TYR A 176 17.93 -24.08 12.45
C TYR A 176 18.23 -25.20 11.47
N ALA A 177 17.22 -25.66 10.78
CA ALA A 177 17.32 -26.72 9.76
C ALA A 177 17.19 -26.17 8.32
N GLY A 178 17.28 -24.85 8.16
CA GLY A 178 17.00 -24.16 6.89
C GLY A 178 15.54 -23.70 6.81
N SER A 179 15.29 -22.73 5.94
CA SER A 179 13.94 -22.22 5.67
C SER A 179 13.55 -22.52 4.24
N VAL A 180 12.29 -22.91 4.02
CA VAL A 180 11.73 -23.03 2.68
C VAL A 180 11.40 -21.60 2.18
N PRO A 181 12.04 -21.12 1.10
CA PRO A 181 11.80 -19.77 0.62
C PRO A 181 10.36 -19.65 0.15
N ALA A 182 9.61 -18.76 0.76
CA ALA A 182 8.24 -18.44 0.36
C ALA A 182 8.12 -16.96 0.04
N THR A 183 7.52 -16.66 -1.10
CA THR A 183 7.29 -15.32 -1.60
C THR A 183 5.81 -15.15 -1.91
N LYS A 184 5.16 -14.18 -1.26
CA LYS A 184 3.80 -13.75 -1.60
C LYS A 184 3.79 -12.24 -1.72
N LEU A 185 3.59 -11.73 -2.92
CA LEU A 185 3.81 -10.34 -3.26
C LEU A 185 2.71 -9.81 -4.16
N LYS A 186 2.49 -8.50 -4.07
CA LYS A 186 1.61 -7.79 -4.97
C LYS A 186 2.46 -6.87 -5.87
N VAL A 187 2.85 -7.38 -7.03
CA VAL A 187 3.70 -6.70 -7.99
C VAL A 187 2.84 -6.04 -9.06
N LEU A 188 2.91 -4.71 -9.19
CA LEU A 188 2.17 -3.96 -10.24
C LEU A 188 0.68 -4.35 -10.35
N GLY A 189 0.04 -4.70 -9.23
CA GLY A 189 -1.36 -5.13 -9.21
C GLY A 189 -1.57 -6.62 -9.51
N ALA A 190 -0.54 -7.37 -9.90
CA ALA A 190 -0.57 -8.81 -9.99
C ALA A 190 -0.11 -9.44 -8.67
N GLU A 191 -0.83 -10.42 -8.17
CA GLU A 191 -0.37 -11.25 -7.07
C GLU A 191 0.61 -12.28 -7.61
N VAL A 192 1.77 -12.38 -6.99
CA VAL A 192 2.80 -13.38 -7.27
C VAL A 192 2.99 -14.22 -6.02
N PHE A 193 2.92 -15.51 -6.19
CA PHE A 193 3.15 -16.50 -5.15
C PHE A 193 4.19 -17.50 -5.59
N SER A 194 5.13 -17.84 -4.71
CA SER A 194 6.12 -18.88 -4.95
C SER A 194 6.54 -19.48 -3.62
N ILE A 195 6.66 -20.80 -3.56
CA ILE A 195 7.22 -21.54 -2.43
C ILE A 195 8.01 -22.76 -2.93
N GLY A 196 9.17 -22.96 -2.33
CA GLY A 196 10.11 -24.02 -2.69
C GLY A 196 11.13 -23.60 -3.75
N ASP A 197 12.19 -24.38 -3.88
CA ASP A 197 13.22 -24.21 -4.90
C ASP A 197 12.87 -25.08 -6.13
N PHE A 198 12.28 -24.45 -7.14
CA PHE A 198 11.81 -25.16 -8.34
C PHE A 198 12.94 -25.81 -9.11
N GLU A 199 14.05 -25.11 -9.30
CA GLU A 199 15.15 -25.58 -10.15
C GLU A 199 15.79 -26.85 -9.57
N SER A 200 16.06 -26.86 -8.26
CA SER A 200 16.63 -28.03 -7.59
C SER A 200 15.64 -29.20 -7.50
N ILE A 201 14.35 -28.90 -7.31
CA ILE A 201 13.32 -29.94 -7.13
C ILE A 201 12.97 -30.61 -8.46
N GLU A 202 12.89 -29.87 -9.57
CA GLU A 202 12.57 -30.42 -10.89
C GLU A 202 13.62 -31.42 -11.41
N GLN A 203 14.86 -31.26 -11.01
CA GLN A 203 15.95 -32.18 -11.38
C GLN A 203 15.87 -33.53 -10.64
N GLN A 204 14.97 -33.68 -9.66
CA GLN A 204 14.83 -34.90 -8.88
C GLN A 204 13.96 -35.93 -9.59
N ILE A 205 14.36 -37.21 -9.47
CA ILE A 205 13.64 -38.35 -10.08
C ILE A 205 12.26 -38.53 -9.41
N GLY A 206 11.22 -38.75 -10.21
CA GLY A 206 9.87 -39.05 -9.75
C GLY A 206 9.03 -37.83 -9.37
N VAL A 207 9.43 -36.65 -9.83
CA VAL A 207 8.68 -35.41 -9.70
C VAL A 207 7.65 -35.29 -10.82
N THR A 208 6.44 -34.83 -10.50
CA THR A 208 5.36 -34.53 -11.44
C THR A 208 4.99 -33.07 -11.32
N SER A 209 4.93 -32.35 -12.44
CA SER A 209 4.47 -30.98 -12.53
C SER A 209 3.03 -30.95 -13.01
N LEU A 210 2.19 -30.17 -12.31
CA LEU A 210 0.83 -29.83 -12.72
C LEU A 210 0.76 -28.35 -13.00
N VAL A 211 0.28 -27.98 -14.19
CA VAL A 211 0.11 -26.59 -14.62
C VAL A 211 -1.36 -26.32 -14.88
N TRP A 212 -1.82 -25.18 -14.48
CA TRP A 212 -3.12 -24.62 -14.82
C TRP A 212 -2.95 -23.17 -15.23
N GLU A 213 -3.62 -22.79 -16.32
CA GLU A 213 -3.57 -21.46 -16.87
C GLU A 213 -4.96 -20.98 -17.29
N ASP A 214 -5.29 -19.72 -16.95
CA ASP A 214 -6.40 -18.99 -17.52
C ASP A 214 -5.85 -17.73 -18.22
N ALA A 215 -5.62 -17.86 -19.53
CA ALA A 215 -5.08 -16.77 -20.34
C ALA A 215 -6.02 -15.54 -20.38
N ARG A 216 -7.35 -15.73 -20.23
CA ARG A 216 -8.33 -14.62 -20.24
C ARG A 216 -8.27 -13.81 -18.95
N ALA A 217 -8.14 -14.50 -17.82
CA ALA A 217 -7.96 -13.89 -16.51
C ALA A 217 -6.49 -13.48 -16.26
N GLY A 218 -5.57 -13.89 -17.14
CA GLY A 218 -4.13 -13.72 -16.97
C GLY A 218 -3.63 -14.41 -15.70
N GLN A 219 -4.08 -15.60 -15.40
CA GLN A 219 -3.69 -16.38 -14.23
C GLN A 219 -2.87 -17.60 -14.66
N TYR A 220 -1.85 -17.88 -13.87
CA TYR A 220 -1.00 -19.04 -14.04
C TYR A 220 -0.73 -19.66 -12.68
N ARG A 221 -0.80 -20.99 -12.59
CA ARG A 221 -0.53 -21.75 -11.36
C ARG A 221 0.20 -23.03 -11.69
N ARG A 222 1.22 -23.33 -10.92
CA ARG A 222 2.00 -24.56 -11.08
C ARG A 222 2.26 -25.21 -9.73
N LEU A 223 2.14 -26.53 -9.67
CA LEU A 223 2.44 -27.36 -8.51
C LEU A 223 3.49 -28.38 -8.88
N ILE A 224 4.44 -28.61 -7.99
CA ILE A 224 5.43 -29.67 -8.08
C ILE A 224 5.16 -30.70 -6.99
N ILE A 225 4.94 -31.94 -7.42
CA ILE A 225 4.50 -33.02 -6.57
C ILE A 225 5.44 -34.22 -6.72
N ARG A 226 5.80 -34.86 -5.61
CA ARG A 226 6.56 -36.10 -5.61
C ARG A 226 5.91 -37.12 -4.68
N ARG A 227 5.63 -38.35 -5.20
CA ARG A 227 4.96 -39.42 -4.43
C ARG A 227 3.67 -38.93 -3.71
N GLY A 228 2.90 -38.08 -4.35
CA GLY A 228 1.68 -37.52 -3.78
C GLY A 228 1.86 -36.34 -2.82
N ARG A 229 3.08 -35.95 -2.49
CA ARG A 229 3.35 -34.79 -1.60
C ARG A 229 3.68 -33.54 -2.38
N LEU A 230 3.17 -32.42 -1.93
CA LEU A 230 3.44 -31.11 -2.51
C LEU A 230 4.82 -30.63 -2.07
N LEU A 231 5.71 -30.36 -3.02
CA LEU A 231 7.08 -29.92 -2.75
C LEU A 231 7.30 -28.43 -3.04
N ALA A 232 6.62 -27.91 -4.07
CA ALA A 232 6.74 -26.52 -4.45
C ALA A 232 5.45 -26.08 -5.17
N ALA A 233 5.19 -24.77 -5.14
CA ALA A 233 4.09 -24.16 -5.87
C ALA A 233 4.47 -22.74 -6.29
N LEU A 234 4.04 -22.32 -7.48
CA LEU A 234 4.16 -20.95 -7.94
C LEU A 234 2.91 -20.51 -8.70
N GLY A 235 2.66 -19.21 -8.71
CA GLY A 235 1.54 -18.68 -9.47
C GLY A 235 1.57 -17.17 -9.62
N VAL A 236 0.87 -16.71 -10.64
CA VAL A 236 0.60 -15.30 -10.95
C VAL A 236 -0.90 -15.12 -11.05
N GLY A 237 -1.42 -14.08 -10.41
CA GLY A 237 -2.84 -13.80 -10.26
C GLY A 237 -3.36 -14.18 -8.88
N ASP A 238 -4.60 -13.81 -8.61
CA ASP A 238 -5.25 -14.11 -7.33
C ASP A 238 -5.32 -15.62 -7.10
N TRP A 239 -4.74 -16.09 -6.01
CA TRP A 239 -4.76 -17.48 -5.60
C TRP A 239 -5.16 -17.60 -4.12
N PRO A 240 -6.45 -17.69 -3.82
CA PRO A 240 -6.95 -17.71 -2.43
C PRO A 240 -6.30 -18.79 -1.56
N GLU A 241 -6.02 -19.96 -2.13
CA GLU A 241 -5.40 -21.09 -1.43
C GLU A 241 -3.89 -20.92 -1.16
N ALA A 242 -3.24 -19.82 -1.60
CA ALA A 242 -1.78 -19.67 -1.53
C ALA A 242 -1.21 -19.92 -0.12
N THR A 243 -1.87 -19.44 0.93
CA THR A 243 -1.43 -19.66 2.31
C THR A 243 -1.56 -21.12 2.74
N ARG A 244 -2.66 -21.78 2.36
CA ARG A 244 -2.86 -23.21 2.63
C ARG A 244 -1.89 -24.09 1.85
N ILE A 245 -1.58 -23.72 0.60
CA ILE A 245 -0.56 -24.37 -0.21
C ILE A 245 0.82 -24.25 0.46
N GLN A 246 1.15 -23.08 0.98
CA GLN A 246 2.41 -22.87 1.70
C GLN A 246 2.55 -23.80 2.91
N GLN A 247 1.49 -23.95 3.68
CA GLN A 247 1.48 -24.92 4.80
C GLN A 247 1.61 -26.36 4.32
N ALA A 248 0.85 -26.72 3.27
CA ALA A 248 0.87 -28.06 2.70
C ALA A 248 2.27 -28.47 2.16
N VAL A 249 3.06 -27.52 1.70
CA VAL A 249 4.46 -27.71 1.31
C VAL A 249 5.32 -27.94 2.56
N GLY A 250 5.16 -27.16 3.63
CA GLY A 250 5.89 -27.30 4.87
C GLY A 250 5.57 -28.61 5.60
N ASP A 251 4.29 -28.95 5.70
CA ASP A 251 3.79 -30.15 6.40
C ASP A 251 3.86 -31.43 5.56
N THR A 252 4.34 -31.33 4.31
CA THR A 252 4.42 -32.45 3.37
C THR A 252 3.09 -33.23 3.23
N VAL A 253 1.97 -32.50 3.17
CA VAL A 253 0.63 -33.09 3.05
C VAL A 253 0.48 -33.91 1.78
N ALA A 254 -0.08 -35.13 1.90
CA ALA A 254 -0.34 -35.99 0.77
C ALA A 254 -1.57 -35.56 -0.02
N LEU A 255 -1.37 -35.21 -1.29
CA LEU A 255 -2.44 -34.86 -2.22
C LEU A 255 -3.09 -36.15 -2.75
N GLN A 256 -4.41 -36.26 -2.59
CA GLN A 256 -5.22 -37.29 -3.14
C GLN A 256 -5.44 -37.10 -4.66
N ILE A 257 -5.83 -38.15 -5.38
CA ILE A 257 -6.03 -38.10 -6.84
C ILE A 257 -7.06 -37.00 -7.21
N TRP A 258 -8.15 -36.86 -6.46
CA TRP A 258 -9.19 -35.83 -6.71
C TRP A 258 -8.70 -34.41 -6.53
N HIS A 259 -7.73 -34.14 -5.65
CA HIS A 259 -7.11 -32.81 -5.52
C HIS A 259 -6.37 -32.44 -6.81
N ARG A 260 -5.66 -33.38 -7.41
CA ARG A 260 -4.97 -33.18 -8.70
C ARG A 260 -5.95 -32.92 -9.83
N TRP A 261 -7.05 -33.67 -9.89
CA TRP A 261 -8.12 -33.47 -10.86
C TRP A 261 -8.79 -32.12 -10.71
N SER A 262 -9.10 -31.71 -9.47
CA SER A 262 -9.64 -30.38 -9.16
C SER A 262 -8.71 -29.31 -9.68
N PHE A 263 -7.42 -29.41 -9.33
CA PHE A 263 -6.42 -28.41 -9.74
C PHE A 263 -6.31 -28.30 -11.27
N GLN A 264 -6.22 -29.40 -11.99
CA GLN A 264 -6.12 -29.36 -13.45
C GLN A 264 -7.36 -28.76 -14.13
N ARG A 265 -8.52 -28.86 -13.50
CA ARG A 265 -9.78 -28.35 -14.05
C ARG A 265 -10.07 -26.91 -13.65
N THR A 266 -9.77 -26.53 -12.43
CA THR A 266 -10.21 -25.26 -11.82
C THR A 266 -9.05 -24.38 -11.34
N GLY A 267 -7.82 -24.89 -11.35
CA GLY A 267 -6.67 -24.24 -10.72
C GLY A 267 -6.71 -24.26 -9.19
N ARG A 268 -7.64 -25.02 -8.57
CA ARG A 268 -7.79 -25.14 -7.12
C ARG A 268 -7.60 -26.58 -6.66
N LEU A 269 -6.88 -26.74 -5.56
CA LEU A 269 -6.68 -28.04 -4.91
C LEU A 269 -7.89 -28.46 -4.08
N TRP A 270 -8.50 -27.50 -3.38
CA TRP A 270 -9.58 -27.75 -2.43
C TRP A 270 -10.89 -27.03 -2.84
N ALA A 271 -12.02 -27.46 -2.27
CA ALA A 271 -13.30 -26.81 -2.48
C ALA A 271 -13.34 -25.44 -1.75
N GLU A 272 -14.17 -24.52 -2.24
CA GLU A 272 -14.28 -23.15 -1.70
C GLU A 272 -14.62 -23.09 -0.20
N GLN A 273 -15.35 -24.09 0.31
CA GLN A 273 -15.72 -24.17 1.74
C GLN A 273 -14.54 -24.42 2.67
N ASP A 274 -13.41 -24.92 2.14
CA ASP A 274 -12.21 -25.24 2.92
C ASP A 274 -11.23 -24.05 3.05
N ASP A 275 -11.50 -22.93 2.39
CA ASP A 275 -10.62 -21.75 2.44
C ASP A 275 -10.81 -20.91 3.73
N ASN A 276 -11.80 -21.23 4.55
CA ASN A 276 -12.08 -20.54 5.79
C ASN A 276 -10.97 -20.79 6.84
N VAL A 277 -10.26 -19.76 7.22
CA VAL A 277 -9.19 -19.83 8.23
C VAL A 277 -9.67 -20.40 9.58
N ASN A 278 -10.95 -20.26 9.88
CA ASN A 278 -11.53 -20.84 11.10
C ASN A 278 -11.51 -22.38 11.10
N ALA A 279 -11.47 -23.03 9.93
CA ALA A 279 -11.35 -24.47 9.80
C ALA A 279 -9.89 -24.98 9.85
N TRP A 280 -8.90 -24.08 9.82
CA TRP A 280 -7.50 -24.48 9.83
C TRP A 280 -7.09 -25.03 11.21
N PRO A 281 -6.08 -25.94 11.30
CA PRO A 281 -5.54 -26.39 12.57
C PRO A 281 -4.91 -25.24 13.36
N GLU A 282 -4.87 -25.33 14.67
CA GLU A 282 -4.31 -24.28 15.52
C GLU A 282 -2.79 -24.05 15.30
N THR A 283 -2.09 -25.07 14.84
CA THR A 283 -0.67 -25.02 14.47
C THR A 283 -0.42 -24.29 13.15
N ALA A 284 -1.48 -24.02 12.37
CA ALA A 284 -1.36 -23.39 11.08
C ALA A 284 -0.83 -21.96 11.19
N ILE A 285 0.20 -21.62 10.41
CA ILE A 285 0.78 -20.28 10.37
C ILE A 285 -0.15 -19.36 9.59
N VAL A 286 -0.64 -18.32 10.25
CA VAL A 286 -1.48 -17.24 9.66
C VAL A 286 -0.61 -16.07 9.22
N CYS A 287 0.37 -15.66 10.01
CA CYS A 287 1.31 -14.62 9.66
C CYS A 287 2.68 -15.21 9.29
N ASN A 288 2.96 -15.33 8.00
CA ASN A 288 4.20 -15.93 7.51
C ASN A 288 5.45 -15.12 7.85
N CYS A 289 5.35 -13.78 7.94
CA CYS A 289 6.51 -12.94 8.24
C CYS A 289 7.01 -13.08 9.67
N THR A 290 6.09 -13.37 10.62
CA THR A 290 6.40 -13.46 12.06
C THR A 290 6.19 -14.86 12.63
N GLY A 291 5.80 -15.83 11.78
CA GLY A 291 5.57 -17.23 12.20
C GLY A 291 4.36 -17.42 13.13
N VAL A 292 3.45 -16.42 13.22
CA VAL A 292 2.32 -16.48 14.17
C VAL A 292 1.27 -17.45 13.68
N THR A 293 0.95 -18.43 14.54
CA THR A 293 -0.03 -19.48 14.26
C THR A 293 -1.47 -19.01 14.53
N LYS A 294 -2.45 -19.75 13.99
CA LYS A 294 -3.85 -19.57 14.30
C LYS A 294 -4.12 -19.67 15.81
N GLY A 295 -3.55 -20.69 16.47
CA GLY A 295 -3.71 -20.90 17.92
C GLY A 295 -3.22 -19.70 18.74
N ALA A 296 -2.11 -19.07 18.35
CA ALA A 296 -1.62 -17.86 19.03
C ALA A 296 -2.58 -16.68 18.87
N ILE A 297 -3.17 -16.49 17.67
CA ILE A 297 -4.16 -15.44 17.43
C ILE A 297 -5.45 -15.73 18.20
N CYS A 298 -5.97 -16.96 18.13
CA CYS A 298 -7.16 -17.37 18.87
C CYS A 298 -6.96 -17.27 20.39
N GLY A 299 -5.76 -17.58 20.88
CA GLY A 299 -5.38 -17.40 22.28
C GLY A 299 -5.42 -15.93 22.71
N ALA A 300 -4.92 -15.02 21.89
CA ALA A 300 -5.00 -13.58 22.14
C ALA A 300 -6.46 -13.08 22.12
N VAL A 301 -7.29 -13.57 21.19
CA VAL A 301 -8.73 -13.27 21.14
C VAL A 301 -9.42 -13.76 22.42
N ALA A 302 -9.14 -14.98 22.89
CA ALA A 302 -9.68 -15.52 24.14
C ALA A 302 -9.24 -14.71 25.38
N GLN A 303 -8.11 -14.01 25.31
CA GLN A 303 -7.61 -13.09 26.33
C GLN A 303 -8.17 -11.66 26.20
N GLY A 304 -9.11 -11.43 25.29
CA GLY A 304 -9.80 -10.15 25.10
C GLY A 304 -9.20 -9.24 24.02
N ALA A 305 -8.43 -9.77 23.10
CA ALA A 305 -8.01 -8.99 21.94
C ALA A 305 -9.14 -8.90 20.91
N GLU A 306 -9.79 -7.74 20.81
CA GLU A 306 -10.94 -7.49 19.93
C GLU A 306 -10.58 -6.74 18.66
N THR A 307 -9.38 -6.23 18.53
CA THR A 307 -8.96 -5.39 17.39
C THR A 307 -7.68 -5.89 16.74
N LEU A 308 -7.51 -5.59 15.45
CA LEU A 308 -6.29 -5.91 14.71
C LEU A 308 -5.03 -5.32 15.38
N ASP A 309 -5.13 -4.11 15.94
CA ASP A 309 -4.00 -3.47 16.61
C ASP A 309 -3.66 -4.16 17.94
N HIS A 310 -4.66 -4.70 18.64
CA HIS A 310 -4.44 -5.49 19.85
C HIS A 310 -3.80 -6.84 19.51
N ILE A 311 -4.27 -7.56 18.48
CA ILE A 311 -3.62 -8.78 17.99
C ILE A 311 -2.18 -8.49 17.55
N ARG A 312 -1.94 -7.38 16.85
CA ARG A 312 -0.60 -6.97 16.42
C ARG A 312 0.35 -6.73 17.59
N SER A 313 -0.10 -6.05 18.64
CA SER A 313 0.74 -5.76 19.81
C SER A 313 1.01 -7.01 20.66
N THR A 314 0.06 -7.95 20.71
CA THR A 314 0.15 -9.15 21.56
C THR A 314 0.90 -10.29 20.87
N THR A 315 0.67 -10.48 19.55
CA THR A 315 1.20 -11.64 18.81
C THR A 315 2.23 -11.28 17.76
N SER A 316 2.41 -10.01 17.44
CA SER A 316 3.18 -9.51 16.29
C SER A 316 2.60 -9.91 14.91
N ALA A 317 1.42 -10.51 14.83
CA ALA A 317 0.75 -10.75 13.56
C ALA A 317 0.45 -9.42 12.86
N ASN A 318 0.56 -9.39 11.53
CA ASN A 318 0.31 -8.20 10.71
C ASN A 318 1.22 -6.98 11.01
N SER A 319 2.39 -7.20 11.63
CA SER A 319 3.32 -6.10 11.96
C SER A 319 4.27 -5.74 10.82
N VAL A 320 4.51 -6.62 9.85
CA VAL A 320 5.53 -6.49 8.79
C VAL A 320 4.90 -6.18 7.43
N CYS A 321 4.42 -7.18 6.69
CA CYS A 321 3.96 -7.00 5.30
C CYS A 321 2.46 -6.71 5.14
N GLY A 322 1.66 -6.98 6.18
CA GLY A 322 0.22 -6.76 6.15
C GLY A 322 -0.59 -7.79 5.35
N THR A 323 0.03 -8.78 4.73
CA THR A 323 -0.65 -9.77 3.86
C THR A 323 -1.64 -10.65 4.62
N CYS A 324 -1.36 -10.96 5.90
CA CYS A 324 -2.23 -11.78 6.75
C CYS A 324 -3.45 -11.01 7.31
N LYS A 325 -3.56 -9.71 7.06
CA LYS A 325 -4.67 -8.90 7.60
C LYS A 325 -6.06 -9.51 7.36
N PRO A 326 -6.44 -9.97 6.16
CA PRO A 326 -7.75 -10.58 5.93
C PRO A 326 -7.98 -11.81 6.82
N LEU A 327 -6.99 -12.69 6.94
CA LEU A 327 -7.07 -13.90 7.75
C LEU A 327 -7.19 -13.60 9.25
N VAL A 328 -6.49 -12.58 9.74
CA VAL A 328 -6.60 -12.13 11.13
C VAL A 328 -7.98 -11.55 11.41
N LEU A 329 -8.54 -10.78 10.48
CA LEU A 329 -9.90 -10.24 10.59
C LEU A 329 -10.95 -11.35 10.57
N ASP A 330 -10.77 -12.40 9.77
CA ASP A 330 -11.63 -13.57 9.76
C ASP A 330 -11.63 -14.28 11.12
N LEU A 331 -10.46 -14.41 11.76
CA LEU A 331 -10.32 -15.01 13.09
C LEU A 331 -10.90 -14.15 14.22
N LEU A 332 -10.91 -12.83 14.05
CA LEU A 332 -11.58 -11.90 14.95
C LEU A 332 -13.13 -11.95 14.84
N GLY A 333 -13.68 -12.78 13.93
CA GLY A 333 -15.09 -12.78 13.60
C GLY A 333 -15.53 -11.62 12.71
N GLU A 334 -14.57 -10.84 12.23
CA GLU A 334 -14.76 -9.71 11.32
C GLU A 334 -14.58 -10.11 9.85
N GLY A 335 -14.46 -11.39 9.58
CA GLY A 335 -14.31 -11.97 8.25
C GLY A 335 -15.56 -11.77 7.40
N GLY A 336 -15.39 -11.05 6.32
CA GLY A 336 -16.49 -10.55 5.51
C GLY A 336 -16.85 -9.10 5.84
N VAL A 337 -16.13 -8.47 6.76
CA VAL A 337 -16.31 -7.04 7.04
C VAL A 337 -15.86 -6.25 5.82
N ALA A 338 -16.88 -5.69 5.16
CA ALA A 338 -16.73 -4.43 4.47
C ALA A 338 -15.73 -3.53 5.22
N PRO A 339 -14.89 -2.74 4.51
CA PRO A 339 -13.92 -1.84 5.16
C PRO A 339 -14.62 -1.13 6.32
N GLU A 340 -13.97 -1.13 7.50
CA GLU A 340 -14.54 -0.59 8.75
C GLU A 340 -15.48 0.56 8.48
N PRO A 341 -16.75 0.47 8.91
CA PRO A 341 -17.72 1.51 8.64
C PRO A 341 -17.12 2.81 9.14
N VAL A 342 -16.98 3.78 8.24
CA VAL A 342 -16.50 5.11 8.62
C VAL A 342 -17.38 5.55 9.77
N ARG A 343 -16.82 5.59 10.97
CA ARG A 343 -17.54 6.00 12.19
C ARG A 343 -18.20 7.34 11.87
N TRP A 344 -19.52 7.46 12.13
CA TRP A 344 -20.29 8.65 11.77
C TRP A 344 -20.59 8.83 10.27
N TRP A 345 -20.62 7.78 9.46
CA TRP A 345 -20.88 7.87 8.02
C TRP A 345 -22.21 8.58 7.68
N ARG A 346 -23.27 8.37 8.49
CA ARG A 346 -24.56 9.07 8.33
C ARG A 346 -24.40 10.57 8.54
N THR A 347 -23.71 10.97 9.60
CA THR A 347 -23.40 12.39 9.89
C THR A 347 -22.55 12.99 8.76
N LEU A 348 -21.60 12.24 8.25
CA LEU A 348 -20.75 12.67 7.14
C LEU A 348 -21.58 12.89 5.86
N LEU A 349 -22.51 11.98 5.52
CA LEU A 349 -23.40 12.13 4.36
C LEU A 349 -24.33 13.34 4.49
N TRP A 350 -25.04 13.47 5.62
CA TRP A 350 -25.95 14.58 5.85
C TRP A 350 -25.23 15.93 5.87
N ALA A 351 -24.14 16.02 6.60
CA ALA A 351 -23.36 17.26 6.70
C ALA A 351 -22.71 17.62 5.34
N SER A 352 -22.23 16.65 4.56
CA SER A 352 -21.73 16.89 3.21
C SER A 352 -22.85 17.37 2.27
N GLY A 353 -24.06 16.79 2.35
CA GLY A 353 -25.23 17.25 1.60
C GLY A 353 -25.59 18.69 1.94
N ILE A 354 -25.62 19.04 3.22
CA ILE A 354 -25.89 20.41 3.69
C ILE A 354 -24.81 21.38 3.18
N ALA A 355 -23.52 21.02 3.30
CA ALA A 355 -22.42 21.84 2.81
C ALA A 355 -22.50 22.08 1.30
N ALA A 356 -22.83 21.04 0.53
CA ALA A 356 -23.01 21.14 -0.92
C ALA A 356 -24.18 22.07 -1.28
N LEU A 357 -25.32 21.93 -0.59
CA LEU A 357 -26.50 22.77 -0.80
C LEU A 357 -26.22 24.23 -0.47
N LEU A 358 -25.54 24.51 0.65
CA LEU A 358 -25.15 25.87 1.05
C LEU A 358 -24.19 26.49 0.02
N ALA A 359 -23.17 25.74 -0.42
CA ALA A 359 -22.23 26.22 -1.42
C ALA A 359 -22.91 26.47 -2.77
N LEU A 360 -23.86 25.61 -3.19
CA LEU A 360 -24.64 25.81 -4.40
C LEU A 360 -25.58 27.01 -4.26
N ALA A 361 -26.22 27.18 -3.11
CA ALA A 361 -27.08 28.32 -2.82
C ALA A 361 -26.30 29.65 -2.94
N THR A 362 -25.06 29.72 -2.42
CA THR A 362 -24.22 30.92 -2.56
C THR A 362 -23.85 31.23 -4.02
N ALA A 363 -23.80 30.22 -4.90
CA ALA A 363 -23.45 30.38 -6.29
C ALA A 363 -24.67 30.73 -7.20
N VAL A 364 -25.85 30.23 -6.85
CA VAL A 364 -27.04 30.26 -7.73
C VAL A 364 -28.11 31.24 -7.26
N LEU A 365 -28.23 31.50 -5.95
CA LEU A 365 -29.25 32.40 -5.44
C LEU A 365 -29.05 33.83 -5.97
N PRO A 366 -30.15 34.54 -6.35
CA PRO A 366 -30.08 35.91 -6.78
C PRO A 366 -29.51 36.76 -5.62
N ARG A 367 -28.76 37.80 -6.00
CA ARG A 367 -28.24 38.80 -5.05
C ARG A 367 -29.39 39.28 -4.18
N VAL A 368 -29.18 39.33 -2.87
CA VAL A 368 -30.17 39.94 -1.99
C VAL A 368 -30.36 41.39 -2.45
N PRO A 369 -31.56 41.77 -2.94
CA PRO A 369 -31.78 43.12 -3.40
C PRO A 369 -31.63 44.07 -2.23
N MET A 370 -30.72 45.08 -2.35
CA MET A 370 -30.68 46.17 -1.40
C MET A 370 -31.97 46.96 -1.59
N ARG A 371 -32.87 46.86 -0.65
CA ARG A 371 -33.97 47.83 -0.55
C ARG A 371 -33.41 49.09 0.12
N ASP A 372 -33.86 50.22 -0.40
CA ASP A 372 -33.57 51.54 0.19
C ASP A 372 -34.07 51.72 1.63
N THR A 373 -34.57 50.66 2.25
CA THR A 373 -35.21 50.55 3.55
C THR A 373 -34.40 49.87 4.63
N PHE A 374 -33.07 49.62 4.48
CA PHE A 374 -32.27 49.18 5.60
C PHE A 374 -32.09 50.34 6.59
N VAL A 375 -32.71 50.19 7.74
CA VAL A 375 -32.58 51.16 8.84
C VAL A 375 -31.12 51.13 9.37
N ILE A 376 -30.52 52.29 9.50
CA ILE A 376 -29.19 52.44 10.13
C ILE A 376 -29.27 51.85 11.55
N GLY A 377 -28.67 50.70 11.77
CA GLY A 377 -28.73 49.96 13.04
C GLY A 377 -29.12 48.48 12.88
N ASP A 378 -29.59 48.07 11.70
CA ASP A 378 -29.87 46.68 11.38
C ASP A 378 -28.57 45.84 11.33
N VAL A 379 -28.62 44.64 11.86
CA VAL A 379 -27.49 43.69 11.87
C VAL A 379 -26.90 43.46 10.48
N TRP A 380 -27.76 43.37 9.45
CA TRP A 380 -27.35 43.17 8.07
C TRP A 380 -26.64 44.40 7.47
N PHE A 381 -27.09 45.65 7.83
CA PHE A 381 -26.42 46.85 7.43
C PHE A 381 -25.00 46.90 8.03
N LYS A 382 -24.85 46.58 9.33
CA LYS A 382 -23.53 46.52 9.98
C LYS A 382 -22.63 45.50 9.31
N LEU A 383 -23.11 44.27 9.07
CA LEU A 383 -22.31 43.21 8.46
C LEU A 383 -21.84 43.54 7.02
N TRP A 384 -22.64 44.27 6.24
CA TRP A 384 -22.34 44.46 4.82
C TRP A 384 -21.77 45.84 4.47
N PHE A 385 -21.95 46.82 5.30
CA PHE A 385 -21.55 48.22 5.03
C PHE A 385 -20.61 48.80 6.05
N ASP A 386 -20.63 48.37 7.30
CA ASP A 386 -19.72 48.84 8.33
C ASP A 386 -18.35 48.20 8.15
N GLY A 387 -17.32 49.00 7.99
CA GLY A 387 -15.95 48.57 7.76
C GLY A 387 -15.41 47.68 8.87
N VAL A 388 -15.71 48.03 10.14
CA VAL A 388 -15.22 47.28 11.32
C VAL A 388 -15.87 45.89 11.39
N TRP A 389 -17.18 45.80 11.23
CA TRP A 389 -17.89 44.52 11.24
C TRP A 389 -17.47 43.61 10.06
N LYS A 390 -17.19 44.24 8.92
CA LYS A 390 -16.71 43.53 7.74
C LYS A 390 -15.31 42.97 7.93
N GLN A 391 -14.44 43.71 8.63
CA GLN A 391 -13.11 43.24 9.03
C GLN A 391 -13.21 42.01 9.95
N TRP A 392 -14.00 42.12 11.03
CA TRP A 392 -14.17 41.04 11.98
C TRP A 392 -14.73 39.76 11.33
N SER A 393 -15.74 39.88 10.47
CA SER A 393 -16.28 38.71 9.74
C SER A 393 -15.25 38.08 8.80
N GLY A 394 -14.37 38.89 8.18
CA GLY A 394 -13.25 38.42 7.37
C GLY A 394 -12.20 37.66 8.19
N TYR A 395 -11.81 38.19 9.36
CA TYR A 395 -10.86 37.51 10.26
C TYR A 395 -11.43 36.20 10.83
N ILE A 396 -12.72 36.13 11.12
CA ILE A 396 -13.39 34.91 11.54
C ILE A 396 -13.32 33.87 10.42
N LEU A 397 -13.61 34.26 9.17
CA LEU A 397 -13.48 33.38 8.02
C LEU A 397 -12.05 32.89 7.79
N LEU A 398 -11.06 33.75 7.95
CA LEU A 398 -9.64 33.37 7.91
C LEU A 398 -9.32 32.33 8.98
N GLY A 399 -9.74 32.56 10.23
CA GLY A 399 -9.57 31.61 11.32
C GLY A 399 -10.21 30.25 11.05
N LEU A 400 -11.43 30.20 10.51
CA LEU A 400 -12.12 28.99 10.11
C LEU A 400 -11.38 28.26 8.98
N THR A 401 -10.85 28.98 8.00
CA THR A 401 -10.06 28.42 6.89
C THR A 401 -8.78 27.76 7.41
N LEU A 402 -8.06 28.43 8.30
CA LEU A 402 -6.86 27.89 8.95
C LEU A 402 -7.17 26.67 9.81
N ALA A 403 -8.25 26.71 10.59
CA ALA A 403 -8.73 25.56 11.37
C ALA A 403 -9.10 24.36 10.46
N GLY A 404 -9.75 24.63 9.32
CA GLY A 404 -10.03 23.61 8.32
C GLY A 404 -8.76 22.96 7.76
N ALA A 405 -7.71 23.74 7.51
CA ALA A 405 -6.43 23.24 7.02
C ALA A 405 -5.70 22.31 8.02
N MET A 406 -6.03 22.35 9.31
CA MET A 406 -5.41 21.53 10.36
C MET A 406 -5.61 20.02 10.12
N LEU A 407 -6.67 19.59 9.44
CA LEU A 407 -6.87 18.17 9.07
C LEU A 407 -5.73 17.65 8.18
N GLY A 408 -5.28 18.46 7.22
CA GLY A 408 -4.13 18.14 6.38
C GLY A 408 -2.81 18.07 7.15
N LEU A 409 -2.62 19.00 8.10
CA LEU A 409 -1.42 19.10 8.96
C LEU A 409 -1.34 17.97 9.99
N ARG A 410 -2.46 17.35 10.38
CA ARG A 410 -2.50 16.25 11.35
C ARG A 410 -1.56 15.09 10.97
N ARG A 411 -1.38 14.80 9.68
CA ARG A 411 -0.47 13.74 9.23
C ARG A 411 1.01 14.06 9.49
N ARG A 412 1.35 15.34 9.60
CA ARG A 412 2.73 15.84 9.77
C ARG A 412 3.07 16.15 11.22
N ILE A 413 2.08 16.56 12.02
CA ILE A 413 2.29 17.02 13.41
C ILE A 413 1.83 15.93 14.40
N GLY A 414 2.81 15.37 15.16
CA GLY A 414 2.58 14.25 16.08
C GLY A 414 1.57 14.55 17.20
N ILE A 415 1.54 15.78 17.73
CA ILE A 415 0.59 16.22 18.76
C ILE A 415 -0.85 16.12 18.28
N LEU A 416 -1.12 16.51 17.03
CA LEU A 416 -2.47 16.46 16.46
C LEU A 416 -2.99 15.03 16.27
N ARG A 417 -2.09 14.04 16.14
CA ARG A 417 -2.47 12.61 16.05
C ARG A 417 -3.04 12.08 17.36
N ARG A 418 -2.67 12.66 18.50
CA ARG A 418 -3.16 12.26 19.83
C ARG A 418 -4.56 12.78 20.15
N LEU A 419 -5.04 13.76 19.39
CA LEU A 419 -6.35 14.41 19.59
C LEU A 419 -7.47 13.66 18.82
N GLY A 420 -7.86 12.49 19.28
CA GLY A 420 -9.00 11.73 18.75
C GLY A 420 -8.75 10.97 17.44
N GLY A 421 -9.72 10.16 17.02
CA GLY A 421 -9.67 9.35 15.80
C GLY A 421 -9.77 10.18 14.51
N TYR A 422 -9.29 9.63 13.39
CA TYR A 422 -9.30 10.32 12.09
C TYR A 422 -10.71 10.64 11.60
N ASP A 423 -11.68 9.78 11.87
CA ASP A 423 -13.08 9.99 11.48
C ASP A 423 -13.75 11.13 12.24
N SER A 424 -13.43 11.30 13.53
CA SER A 424 -13.89 12.44 14.31
C SER A 424 -13.37 13.76 13.73
N TRP A 425 -12.10 13.78 13.28
CA TRP A 425 -11.52 14.94 12.61
C TRP A 425 -12.17 15.27 11.27
N ARG A 426 -12.61 14.24 10.51
CA ARG A 426 -13.38 14.45 9.27
C ARG A 426 -14.71 15.14 9.53
N VAL A 427 -15.45 14.71 10.56
CA VAL A 427 -16.73 15.33 10.95
C VAL A 427 -16.52 16.77 11.41
N VAL A 428 -15.49 17.02 12.22
CA VAL A 428 -15.12 18.38 12.67
C VAL A 428 -14.73 19.26 11.49
N HIS A 429 -13.90 18.77 10.57
CA HIS A 429 -13.50 19.50 9.36
C HIS A 429 -14.71 19.89 8.51
N LEU A 430 -15.66 18.98 8.33
CA LEU A 430 -16.88 19.24 7.58
C LEU A 430 -17.78 20.25 8.30
N GLY A 431 -17.90 20.16 9.65
CA GLY A 431 -18.58 21.15 10.48
C GLY A 431 -17.99 22.56 10.32
N ILE A 432 -16.66 22.68 10.36
CA ILE A 432 -15.95 23.93 10.06
C ILE A 432 -16.29 24.42 8.66
N GLY A 433 -16.36 23.53 7.65
CA GLY A 433 -16.75 23.87 6.29
C GLY A 433 -18.17 24.47 6.20
N ILE A 434 -19.14 23.90 6.93
CA ILE A 434 -20.51 24.42 7.00
C ILE A 434 -20.54 25.81 7.64
N ILE A 435 -19.84 25.98 8.76
CA ILE A 435 -19.77 27.27 9.47
C ILE A 435 -19.07 28.31 8.56
N ALA A 436 -18.02 27.92 7.85
CA ALA A 436 -17.35 28.79 6.89
C ALA A 436 -18.27 29.19 5.72
N ALA A 437 -19.12 28.29 5.22
CA ALA A 437 -20.11 28.60 4.18
C ALA A 437 -21.14 29.64 4.68
N LEU A 438 -21.65 29.47 5.88
CA LEU A 438 -22.56 30.43 6.51
C LEU A 438 -21.88 31.78 6.79
N GLY A 439 -20.61 31.75 7.24
CA GLY A 439 -19.80 32.95 7.45
C GLY A 439 -19.52 33.68 6.16
N LEU A 440 -19.29 32.95 5.06
CA LEU A 440 -19.09 33.52 3.74
C LEU A 440 -20.35 34.26 3.26
N PHE A 441 -21.51 33.67 3.47
CA PHE A 441 -22.79 34.34 3.20
C PHE A 441 -22.93 35.61 4.03
N ALA A 442 -22.71 35.55 5.33
CA ALA A 442 -22.79 36.70 6.22
C ALA A 442 -21.80 37.80 5.85
N HIS A 443 -20.59 37.43 5.37
CA HIS A 443 -19.57 38.41 4.94
C HIS A 443 -19.87 39.05 3.58
N THR A 444 -20.42 38.31 2.62
CA THR A 444 -20.56 38.73 1.21
C THR A 444 -21.96 39.13 0.82
N GLY A 445 -23.00 38.71 1.55
CA GLY A 445 -24.40 38.89 1.20
C GLY A 445 -24.77 38.29 -0.16
N PHE A 446 -24.25 37.10 -0.48
CA PHE A 446 -24.38 36.43 -1.78
C PHE A 446 -23.81 37.21 -2.99
N ARG A 447 -22.91 38.16 -2.75
CA ARG A 447 -22.27 38.90 -3.84
C ARG A 447 -21.01 38.19 -4.27
N LEU A 448 -20.93 37.86 -5.57
CA LEU A 448 -19.75 37.21 -6.14
C LEU A 448 -18.54 38.17 -6.27
N GLY A 449 -18.77 39.48 -6.15
CA GLY A 449 -17.72 40.47 -6.35
C GLY A 449 -17.28 40.64 -7.80
N SER A 450 -16.21 41.38 -8.01
CA SER A 450 -15.55 41.56 -9.31
C SER A 450 -14.03 41.46 -9.14
N GLY A 451 -13.29 41.18 -10.20
CA GLY A 451 -11.84 41.09 -10.15
C GLY A 451 -11.33 40.06 -9.14
N LEU A 452 -10.47 40.47 -8.21
CA LEU A 452 -9.86 39.59 -7.18
C LEU A 452 -10.93 38.93 -6.29
N ASN A 453 -11.95 39.68 -5.89
CA ASN A 453 -13.01 39.17 -5.01
C ASN A 453 -13.85 38.07 -5.68
N PHE A 454 -14.05 38.14 -7.00
CA PHE A 454 -14.72 37.08 -7.77
C PHE A 454 -13.91 35.79 -7.74
N TRP A 455 -12.61 35.86 -8.01
CA TRP A 455 -11.76 34.67 -8.01
C TRP A 455 -11.60 34.05 -6.61
N LEU A 456 -11.54 34.89 -5.57
CA LEU A 456 -11.53 34.43 -4.19
C LEU A 456 -12.83 33.70 -3.84
N MET A 457 -13.99 34.29 -4.17
CA MET A 457 -15.29 33.69 -3.93
C MET A 457 -15.46 32.38 -4.71
N PHE A 458 -15.05 32.35 -5.98
CA PHE A 458 -15.06 31.15 -6.80
C PHE A 458 -14.22 30.03 -6.20
N SER A 459 -13.00 30.35 -5.75
CA SER A 459 -12.11 29.38 -5.11
C SER A 459 -12.68 28.83 -3.79
N PHE A 460 -13.31 29.68 -2.96
CA PHE A 460 -14.01 29.24 -1.75
C PHE A 460 -15.17 28.30 -2.06
N CYS A 461 -16.07 28.68 -2.99
CA CYS A 461 -17.20 27.86 -3.40
C CYS A 461 -16.74 26.52 -3.98
N ALA A 462 -15.72 26.52 -4.84
CA ALA A 462 -15.15 25.32 -5.41
C ALA A 462 -14.58 24.40 -4.31
N THR A 463 -13.83 24.96 -3.36
CA THR A 463 -13.28 24.19 -2.23
C THR A 463 -14.38 23.55 -1.37
N LEU A 464 -15.46 24.27 -1.08
CA LEU A 464 -16.61 23.75 -0.32
C LEU A 464 -17.36 22.65 -1.08
N ILE A 465 -17.63 22.85 -2.38
CA ILE A 465 -18.33 21.87 -3.23
C ILE A 465 -17.52 20.58 -3.35
N PHE A 466 -16.25 20.68 -3.71
CA PHE A 466 -15.41 19.51 -3.87
C PHE A 466 -15.09 18.82 -2.54
N GLY A 467 -15.01 19.57 -1.44
CA GLY A 467 -14.92 19.01 -0.09
C GLY A 467 -16.17 18.23 0.29
N ALA A 468 -17.36 18.76 -0.01
CA ALA A 468 -18.62 18.07 0.19
C ALA A 468 -18.74 16.81 -0.68
N LEU A 469 -18.34 16.86 -1.96
CA LEU A 469 -18.32 15.69 -2.85
C LEU A 469 -17.34 14.61 -2.36
N ALA A 470 -16.18 15.00 -1.84
CA ALA A 470 -15.24 14.05 -1.22
C ALA A 470 -15.83 13.40 0.04
N GLY A 471 -16.58 14.14 0.85
CA GLY A 471 -17.31 13.63 2.00
C GLY A 471 -18.45 12.68 1.61
N LEU A 472 -19.24 13.02 0.58
CA LEU A 472 -20.29 12.16 0.02
C LEU A 472 -19.73 10.87 -0.56
N ALA A 473 -18.63 10.93 -1.30
CA ALA A 473 -17.97 9.76 -1.84
C ALA A 473 -17.48 8.83 -0.72
N THR A 474 -16.88 9.39 0.35
CA THR A 474 -16.39 8.61 1.48
C THR A 474 -17.53 7.97 2.28
N GLY A 475 -18.63 8.69 2.51
CA GLY A 475 -19.80 8.17 3.24
C GLY A 475 -20.65 7.20 2.40
N GLY A 476 -20.70 7.40 1.07
CA GLY A 476 -21.48 6.58 0.14
C GLY A 476 -20.86 5.22 -0.14
N GLU A 477 -19.53 5.10 -0.10
CA GLU A 477 -18.83 3.81 -0.25
C GLU A 477 -19.35 2.76 0.73
N HIS A 478 -19.74 3.17 1.93
CA HIS A 478 -20.28 2.25 2.93
C HIS A 478 -21.61 1.60 2.48
N LYS A 479 -22.52 2.36 1.87
CA LYS A 479 -23.80 1.82 1.34
C LYS A 479 -23.61 0.89 0.15
N LEU A 480 -22.63 1.15 -0.71
CA LEU A 480 -22.35 0.32 -1.89
C LEU A 480 -21.77 -1.03 -1.49
N VAL A 481 -21.00 -1.07 -0.41
CA VAL A 481 -20.43 -2.30 0.15
C VAL A 481 -21.50 -3.11 0.91
N GLU A 482 -22.40 -2.44 1.64
CA GLU A 482 -23.49 -3.09 2.39
C GLU A 482 -24.52 -3.78 1.47
N ASN A 483 -24.69 -3.30 0.23
CA ASN A 483 -25.68 -3.83 -0.72
C ASN A 483 -25.15 -4.89 -1.68
N ASP A 484 -23.96 -5.45 -1.44
CA ASP A 484 -23.35 -6.54 -2.23
C ASP A 484 -23.42 -6.35 -3.76
N ILE A 485 -23.46 -5.09 -4.19
CA ILE A 485 -23.36 -4.75 -5.61
C ILE A 485 -21.90 -4.91 -6.00
N GLY A 486 -21.56 -6.15 -6.19
CA GLY A 486 -20.48 -6.75 -6.94
C GLY A 486 -19.14 -6.03 -6.91
N SER A 487 -18.10 -6.74 -6.68
CA SER A 487 -16.70 -6.70 -7.13
C SER A 487 -16.30 -5.78 -8.31
N ALA A 488 -17.21 -4.95 -8.82
CA ALA A 488 -16.99 -4.02 -9.91
C ALA A 488 -16.40 -2.71 -9.39
N ARG A 489 -15.10 -2.54 -9.63
CA ARG A 489 -14.34 -1.28 -9.64
C ARG A 489 -14.72 -0.31 -8.53
N LYS A 490 -14.00 -0.39 -7.42
CA LYS A 490 -13.96 0.70 -6.42
C LYS A 490 -13.70 2.01 -7.18
N PRO A 491 -14.61 3.00 -7.13
CA PRO A 491 -14.30 4.30 -7.70
C PRO A 491 -13.03 4.81 -7.04
N PRO A 492 -12.09 5.39 -7.78
CA PRO A 492 -10.83 5.83 -7.20
C PRO A 492 -11.14 6.89 -6.13
N ARG A 493 -11.03 6.54 -4.86
CA ARG A 493 -11.13 7.47 -3.70
C ARG A 493 -10.27 8.72 -3.88
N SER A 494 -9.29 8.63 -4.76
CA SER A 494 -8.32 9.67 -5.03
C SER A 494 -8.90 10.87 -5.76
N VAL A 495 -9.80 10.71 -6.72
CA VAL A 495 -10.22 11.82 -7.60
C VAL A 495 -10.93 12.94 -6.84
N PRO A 496 -12.01 12.72 -6.05
CA PRO A 496 -12.65 13.81 -5.32
C PRO A 496 -11.73 14.50 -4.30
N HIS A 497 -10.84 13.74 -3.65
CA HIS A 497 -9.84 14.30 -2.72
C HIS A 497 -8.81 15.17 -3.43
N TRP A 498 -8.29 14.74 -4.58
CA TRP A 498 -7.31 15.52 -5.34
C TRP A 498 -7.92 16.80 -5.90
N VAL A 499 -9.16 16.73 -6.41
CA VAL A 499 -9.88 17.90 -6.91
C VAL A 499 -10.14 18.90 -5.78
N HIS A 500 -10.49 18.43 -4.57
CA HIS A 500 -10.64 19.28 -3.39
C HIS A 500 -9.31 19.97 -3.00
N VAL A 501 -8.20 19.25 -3.01
CA VAL A 501 -6.86 19.83 -2.73
C VAL A 501 -6.48 20.85 -3.80
N LEU A 502 -6.72 20.56 -5.08
CA LEU A 502 -6.46 21.51 -6.17
C LEU A 502 -7.31 22.78 -6.06
N ALA A 503 -8.59 22.66 -5.66
CA ALA A 503 -9.47 23.81 -5.44
C ALA A 503 -9.00 24.70 -4.28
N LEU A 504 -8.34 24.14 -3.27
CA LEU A 504 -7.77 24.85 -2.14
C LEU A 504 -6.51 25.65 -2.51
N TRP A 505 -5.74 25.22 -3.49
CA TRP A 505 -4.42 25.77 -3.82
C TRP A 505 -4.39 27.28 -4.10
N PRO A 506 -5.35 27.89 -4.84
CA PRO A 506 -5.37 29.33 -5.07
C PRO A 506 -5.72 30.15 -3.83
N LEU A 507 -6.47 29.56 -2.87
CA LEU A 507 -7.03 30.28 -1.73
C LEU A 507 -6.00 31.07 -0.91
N PRO A 508 -4.84 30.52 -0.48
CA PRO A 508 -3.88 31.26 0.33
C PRO A 508 -3.36 32.52 -0.36
N VAL A 509 -3.08 32.41 -1.67
CA VAL A 509 -2.55 33.54 -2.46
C VAL A 509 -3.63 34.62 -2.68
N LEU A 510 -4.83 34.19 -3.08
CA LEU A 510 -5.96 35.10 -3.29
C LEU A 510 -6.40 35.78 -2.00
N LEU A 511 -6.36 35.06 -0.87
CA LEU A 511 -6.72 35.59 0.43
C LEU A 511 -5.69 36.60 0.92
N LEU A 512 -4.40 36.32 0.75
CA LEU A 512 -3.33 37.27 1.06
C LEU A 512 -3.45 38.53 0.20
N ALA A 513 -3.66 38.38 -1.11
CA ALA A 513 -3.86 39.52 -2.01
C ALA A 513 -5.10 40.33 -1.65
N HIS A 514 -6.20 39.66 -1.26
CA HIS A 514 -7.41 40.37 -0.78
C HIS A 514 -7.13 41.15 0.49
N ILE A 515 -6.48 40.58 1.50
CA ILE A 515 -6.13 41.26 2.72
C ILE A 515 -5.27 42.50 2.41
N LEU A 516 -4.20 42.34 1.62
CA LEU A 516 -3.30 43.46 1.25
C LEU A 516 -3.97 44.53 0.38
N SER A 517 -5.06 44.20 -0.33
CA SER A 517 -5.81 45.18 -1.14
C SER A 517 -6.83 45.97 -0.33
N VAL A 518 -7.22 45.48 0.84
CA VAL A 518 -8.22 46.12 1.72
C VAL A 518 -7.53 46.91 2.85
N TYR A 519 -6.33 46.55 3.22
CA TYR A 519 -5.49 47.17 4.25
C TYR A 519 -4.20 47.76 3.67
#